data_b3668bcae740ded6fa2e8cc45f5a2476
#
_entry.id   b3668bcae740ded6fa2e8cc45f5a2476
#
_cell.length_a   1.000
_cell.length_b   1.000
_cell.length_c   1.000
_cell.angle_alpha   90.00
_cell.angle_beta   90.00
_cell.angle_gamma   90.00
#
_symmetry.space_group_name_H-M   'P 1'
#
loop_
_entity.id
_entity.type
_entity.pdbx_description
1 polymer ?
#
loop_
_entity_poly.entity_id
_entity_poly.type
_entity_poly.pdbx_seq_one_letter_code
_entity_poly.pdbx_strand_id
1 'polypeptide(L)'
;MLGENIKLLFKLWYRPVSAMSDIIDRGDWLFGAALVTATAFLLAFTVTNRIYKTYESARIPPEERLAAMKPAPEEISPSDQPQTEPDEEVAEDLEQNFPDTKRLPLPIIGNVGWRLVSFTPTSLFAIALSLAALYAPAAILALTLISRTGSFSVAFRRDYGSLLICVYMAWAASHLPFALAGFALDPLKLGAEGALVLWLLGSGCFGALMIFALRMVCGASFKHAAVVVGIAWISLRFDSWLFSIATFSPFFTLIWGLPLALGAVYGVRAAHIQRQNFRRHLESCTINERDAEAHYQLGLIYQRRRQFGEAAARFKRAVEIDPKEPDANFELGRIARQEGRLQDAINHFNAVVTHSDKFRQSEIWREIGATYLAAGMYQEACQALEKYVDRRPFDPEGLYHFGETLRNLGDAERAQEMYKQCVQAVKTMPYYRRNEVSKWSRLAQARLT
;
A
#
# COMPACT_ATOMS: atom_id res chain seq x y z
N MET A 1 -10.86 12.60 -20.64
CA MET A 1 -10.47 12.51 -19.23
C MET A 1 -11.60 12.09 -18.28
N LEU A 2 -12.74 12.81 -18.20
CA LEU A 2 -13.84 12.46 -17.27
C LEU A 2 -14.38 11.04 -17.51
N GLY A 3 -14.72 10.70 -18.75
CA GLY A 3 -15.25 9.37 -19.11
C GLY A 3 -14.27 8.22 -18.86
N GLU A 4 -12.96 8.45 -18.95
CA GLU A 4 -11.96 7.44 -18.63
C GLU A 4 -11.89 7.16 -17.14
N ASN A 5 -11.89 8.21 -16.30
CA ASN A 5 -11.89 8.05 -14.84
C ASN A 5 -13.15 7.34 -14.33
N ILE A 6 -14.31 7.60 -14.93
CA ILE A 6 -15.56 6.89 -14.62
C ILE A 6 -15.45 5.40 -14.99
N LYS A 7 -14.89 5.06 -16.15
CA LYS A 7 -14.65 3.66 -16.55
C LYS A 7 -13.70 2.95 -15.57
N LEU A 8 -12.66 3.64 -15.09
CA LEU A 8 -11.72 3.11 -14.10
C LEU A 8 -12.41 2.82 -12.76
N LEU A 9 -13.35 3.69 -12.34
CA LEU A 9 -14.13 3.49 -11.13
C LEU A 9 -14.95 2.19 -11.18
N PHE A 10 -15.69 1.97 -12.29
CA PHE A 10 -16.44 0.73 -12.48
C PHE A 10 -15.54 -0.50 -12.61
N LYS A 11 -14.39 -0.37 -13.24
CA LYS A 11 -13.42 -1.47 -13.42
C LYS A 11 -12.90 -2.00 -12.07
N LEU A 12 -12.86 -1.18 -11.01
CA LEU A 12 -12.43 -1.59 -9.67
C LEU A 12 -13.28 -2.72 -9.09
N TRP A 13 -14.55 -2.83 -9.47
CA TRP A 13 -15.46 -3.84 -8.96
C TRP A 13 -15.25 -5.24 -9.53
N TYR A 14 -14.88 -5.36 -10.80
CA TYR A 14 -14.75 -6.67 -11.46
C TYR A 14 -13.31 -7.06 -11.82
N ARG A 15 -12.38 -6.10 -11.88
CA ARG A 15 -10.94 -6.35 -12.14
C ARG A 15 -10.06 -5.40 -11.31
N PRO A 16 -10.03 -5.54 -9.98
CA PRO A 16 -9.37 -4.57 -9.10
C PRO A 16 -7.87 -4.43 -9.36
N VAL A 17 -7.17 -5.52 -9.65
CA VAL A 17 -5.72 -5.49 -9.92
C VAL A 17 -5.42 -4.68 -11.18
N SER A 18 -6.09 -4.97 -12.29
CA SER A 18 -5.91 -4.25 -13.56
C SER A 18 -6.38 -2.79 -13.44
N ALA A 19 -7.49 -2.55 -12.72
CA ALA A 19 -8.00 -1.19 -12.51
C ALA A 19 -7.01 -0.34 -11.70
N MET A 20 -6.41 -0.88 -10.64
CA MET A 20 -5.40 -0.16 -9.85
C MET A 20 -4.18 0.21 -10.69
N SER A 21 -3.72 -0.68 -11.58
CA SER A 21 -2.64 -0.36 -12.51
C SER A 21 -3.01 0.79 -13.44
N ASP A 22 -4.20 0.73 -14.04
CA ASP A 22 -4.67 1.78 -14.94
C ASP A 22 -4.88 3.12 -14.20
N ILE A 23 -5.32 3.08 -12.93
CA ILE A 23 -5.46 4.28 -12.08
C ILE A 23 -4.10 4.93 -11.82
N ILE A 24 -3.08 4.14 -11.56
CA ILE A 24 -1.71 4.64 -11.39
C ILE A 24 -1.25 5.37 -12.67
N ASP A 25 -1.60 4.87 -13.85
CA ASP A 25 -1.13 5.41 -15.13
C ASP A 25 -1.98 6.56 -15.68
N ARG A 26 -3.30 6.50 -15.51
CA ARG A 26 -4.26 7.39 -16.18
C ARG A 26 -5.15 8.16 -15.22
N GLY A 27 -5.23 7.75 -13.94
CA GLY A 27 -6.11 8.37 -12.95
C GLY A 27 -5.75 9.83 -12.67
N ASP A 28 -6.75 10.66 -12.41
CA ASP A 28 -6.58 12.06 -12.04
C ASP A 28 -6.88 12.22 -10.54
N TRP A 29 -5.92 12.77 -9.79
CA TRP A 29 -6.06 12.95 -8.35
C TRP A 29 -7.08 14.03 -7.98
N LEU A 30 -7.22 15.09 -8.81
CA LEU A 30 -8.25 16.12 -8.61
C LEU A 30 -9.65 15.55 -8.80
N PHE A 31 -9.83 14.74 -9.87
CA PHE A 31 -11.07 14.01 -10.07
C PHE A 31 -11.37 13.08 -8.89
N GLY A 32 -10.37 12.33 -8.43
CA GLY A 32 -10.50 11.46 -7.26
C GLY A 32 -10.92 12.22 -6.01
N ALA A 33 -10.28 13.34 -5.69
CA ALA A 33 -10.61 14.16 -4.54
C ALA A 33 -12.02 14.75 -4.63
N ALA A 34 -12.41 15.29 -5.80
CA ALA A 34 -13.75 15.82 -6.04
C ALA A 34 -14.81 14.71 -5.90
N LEU A 35 -14.53 13.51 -6.42
CA LEU A 35 -15.44 12.38 -6.33
C LEU A 35 -15.59 11.88 -4.88
N VAL A 36 -14.50 11.84 -4.10
CA VAL A 36 -14.54 11.52 -2.67
C VAL A 36 -15.43 12.52 -1.94
N THR A 37 -15.24 13.82 -2.18
CA THR A 37 -16.04 14.87 -1.53
C THR A 37 -17.52 14.75 -1.89
N ALA A 38 -17.85 14.55 -3.16
CA ALA A 38 -19.22 14.35 -3.61
C ALA A 38 -19.86 13.09 -3.00
N THR A 39 -19.11 11.99 -2.97
CA THR A 39 -19.57 10.72 -2.36
C THR A 39 -19.77 10.88 -0.85
N ALA A 40 -18.86 11.60 -0.17
CA ALA A 40 -18.97 11.88 1.26
C ALA A 40 -20.22 12.70 1.58
N PHE A 41 -20.50 13.72 0.77
CA PHE A 41 -21.71 14.53 0.91
C PHE A 41 -22.97 13.65 0.77
N LEU A 42 -23.03 12.83 -0.28
CA LEU A 42 -24.16 11.93 -0.49
C LEU A 42 -24.31 10.92 0.66
N LEU A 43 -23.20 10.34 1.12
CA LEU A 43 -23.16 9.39 2.23
C LEU A 43 -23.63 10.03 3.55
N ALA A 44 -23.28 11.32 3.77
CA ALA A 44 -23.71 12.07 4.93
C ALA A 44 -25.24 12.16 4.99
N PHE A 45 -25.89 12.49 3.88
CA PHE A 45 -27.35 12.62 3.83
C PHE A 45 -28.08 11.29 3.93
N THR A 46 -27.59 10.26 3.24
CA THR A 46 -28.34 9.02 3.04
C THR A 46 -28.09 7.97 4.13
N VAL A 47 -26.88 7.94 4.68
CA VAL A 47 -26.45 6.85 5.59
C VAL A 47 -26.05 7.39 6.96
N THR A 48 -25.03 8.26 7.02
CA THR A 48 -24.39 8.64 8.29
C THR A 48 -25.26 9.47 9.19
N ASN A 49 -26.09 10.36 8.62
CA ASN A 49 -27.00 11.18 9.41
C ASN A 49 -28.06 10.35 10.14
N ARG A 50 -28.51 9.23 9.52
CA ARG A 50 -29.46 8.31 10.16
C ARG A 50 -28.83 7.57 11.33
N ILE A 51 -27.58 7.10 11.16
CA ILE A 51 -26.80 6.46 12.23
C ILE A 51 -26.59 7.45 13.38
N TYR A 52 -26.17 8.67 13.05
CA TYR A 52 -25.90 9.72 14.02
C TYR A 52 -27.13 10.12 14.83
N LYS A 53 -28.30 10.24 14.20
CA LYS A 53 -29.55 10.61 14.88
C LYS A 53 -30.11 9.50 15.76
N THR A 54 -29.84 8.23 15.41
CA THR A 54 -30.47 7.08 16.09
C THR A 54 -29.60 6.51 17.21
N TYR A 55 -28.28 6.51 17.05
CA TYR A 55 -27.40 5.87 18.02
C TYR A 55 -26.66 6.87 18.91
N GLU A 56 -26.86 6.76 20.21
CA GLU A 56 -26.20 7.60 21.22
C GLU A 56 -24.67 7.47 21.14
N SER A 57 -24.16 6.26 21.00
CA SER A 57 -22.71 5.99 20.88
C SER A 57 -22.08 6.52 19.61
N ALA A 58 -22.88 6.99 18.65
CA ALA A 58 -22.39 7.67 17.46
C ALA A 58 -22.18 9.19 17.66
N ARG A 59 -22.63 9.71 18.79
CA ARG A 59 -22.58 11.13 19.14
C ARG A 59 -21.44 11.45 20.11
N ILE A 60 -21.06 12.73 20.18
CA ILE A 60 -20.21 13.23 21.25
C ILE A 60 -21.06 13.22 22.54
N PRO A 61 -20.56 12.69 23.67
CA PRO A 61 -21.30 12.71 24.92
C PRO A 61 -21.80 14.11 25.27
N PRO A 62 -23.00 14.24 25.87
CA PRO A 62 -23.55 15.54 26.28
C PRO A 62 -22.59 16.33 27.17
N GLU A 63 -21.87 15.66 28.05
CA GLU A 63 -20.87 16.25 28.96
C GLU A 63 -19.71 16.93 28.22
N GLU A 64 -19.20 16.34 27.14
CA GLU A 64 -18.15 16.97 26.32
C GLU A 64 -18.71 18.13 25.48
N ARG A 65 -19.99 18.08 25.07
CA ARG A 65 -20.63 19.20 24.40
C ARG A 65 -20.84 20.38 25.32
N LEU A 66 -21.34 20.14 26.54
CA LEU A 66 -21.48 21.16 27.58
C LEU A 66 -20.13 21.77 27.96
N ALA A 67 -19.08 20.97 28.05
CA ALA A 67 -17.72 21.47 28.32
C ALA A 67 -17.16 22.34 27.16
N ALA A 68 -17.51 22.02 25.92
CA ALA A 68 -17.10 22.76 24.72
C ALA A 68 -17.95 24.04 24.51
N MET A 69 -19.16 24.13 25.06
CA MET A 69 -20.04 25.28 24.98
C MET A 69 -19.89 26.27 26.15
N LYS A 70 -19.21 25.85 27.23
CA LYS A 70 -18.92 26.83 28.32
C LYS A 70 -17.93 27.85 27.75
N PRO A 71 -18.30 29.17 27.80
CA PRO A 71 -17.33 30.22 27.55
C PRO A 71 -16.15 30.06 28.49
N ALA A 72 -14.95 30.43 28.01
CA ALA A 72 -13.75 30.43 28.87
C ALA A 72 -14.09 31.13 30.18
N PRO A 73 -13.67 30.61 31.35
CA PRO A 73 -14.05 31.22 32.62
C PRO A 73 -13.56 32.67 32.63
N GLU A 74 -14.49 33.59 32.50
CA GLU A 74 -14.28 34.97 32.96
C GLU A 74 -13.97 34.85 34.45
N GLU A 75 -12.92 35.51 34.91
CA GLU A 75 -12.57 35.60 36.33
C GLU A 75 -13.74 36.20 37.12
N ILE A 76 -14.65 35.33 37.58
CA ILE A 76 -15.77 35.74 38.43
C ILE A 76 -15.27 35.78 39.86
N SER A 77 -15.43 36.97 40.47
CA SER A 77 -15.20 37.20 41.89
C SER A 77 -15.97 36.18 42.76
N PRO A 78 -15.41 35.77 43.93
CA PRO A 78 -15.99 34.71 44.77
C PRO A 78 -17.37 35.01 45.40
N SER A 79 -18.02 36.16 45.11
CA SER A 79 -19.25 36.58 45.76
C SER A 79 -20.55 36.27 44.97
N ASP A 80 -20.46 35.85 43.74
CA ASP A 80 -21.65 35.56 42.91
C ASP A 80 -21.64 34.13 42.39
N GLN A 81 -22.02 33.19 43.23
CA GLN A 81 -22.46 31.87 42.81
C GLN A 81 -23.98 31.89 42.62
N PRO A 82 -24.49 31.92 41.40
CA PRO A 82 -25.86 31.47 41.15
C PRO A 82 -25.84 29.95 41.20
N GLN A 83 -26.62 29.37 42.09
CA GLN A 83 -27.04 27.97 42.02
C GLN A 83 -27.93 27.83 40.77
N THR A 84 -27.37 27.74 39.61
CA THR A 84 -28.09 27.36 38.41
C THR A 84 -27.89 25.87 38.22
N GLU A 85 -28.94 25.10 38.48
CA GLU A 85 -29.16 23.80 37.86
C GLU A 85 -28.87 23.90 36.35
N PRO A 86 -28.35 22.82 35.70
CA PRO A 86 -28.05 22.88 34.27
C PRO A 86 -29.32 23.32 33.54
N ASP A 87 -29.21 24.37 32.71
CA ASP A 87 -30.33 25.00 32.01
C ASP A 87 -31.27 23.93 31.46
N GLU A 88 -32.46 23.79 32.04
CA GLU A 88 -33.51 22.88 31.60
C GLU A 88 -33.81 23.05 30.10
N GLU A 89 -33.67 24.25 29.58
CA GLU A 89 -33.84 24.62 28.17
C GLU A 89 -32.85 23.85 27.22
N VAL A 90 -31.61 23.63 27.66
CA VAL A 90 -30.60 22.86 26.86
C VAL A 90 -30.85 21.35 26.97
N ALA A 91 -31.36 20.88 28.11
CA ALA A 91 -31.74 19.50 28.28
C ALA A 91 -33.03 19.17 27.50
N GLU A 92 -34.03 20.08 27.51
CA GLU A 92 -35.26 19.96 26.72
C GLU A 92 -34.98 20.03 25.21
N ASP A 93 -34.07 20.89 24.75
CA ASP A 93 -33.69 20.97 23.32
C ASP A 93 -32.97 19.71 22.84
N LEU A 94 -32.21 19.04 23.72
CA LEU A 94 -31.57 17.75 23.44
C LEU A 94 -32.56 16.58 23.45
N GLU A 95 -33.56 16.59 24.34
CA GLU A 95 -34.62 15.60 24.39
C GLU A 95 -35.60 15.72 23.23
N GLN A 96 -35.99 16.96 22.85
CA GLN A 96 -36.89 17.22 21.71
C GLN A 96 -36.26 16.83 20.36
N ASN A 97 -34.96 17.05 20.19
CA ASN A 97 -34.28 16.70 18.94
C ASN A 97 -33.90 15.21 18.83
N PHE A 98 -33.87 14.48 19.95
CA PHE A 98 -33.38 13.08 19.95
C PHE A 98 -34.08 12.17 21.00
N PRO A 99 -35.41 11.97 20.90
CA PRO A 99 -36.17 11.31 21.96
C PRO A 99 -35.85 9.85 22.23
N ASP A 100 -35.28 9.07 21.27
CA ASP A 100 -35.05 7.63 21.38
C ASP A 100 -33.68 7.22 20.93
N THR A 101 -32.66 7.45 21.75
CA THR A 101 -31.28 7.04 21.43
C THR A 101 -31.04 5.57 21.79
N LYS A 102 -30.59 4.79 20.81
CA LYS A 102 -30.20 3.38 20.97
C LYS A 102 -28.67 3.23 21.01
N ARG A 103 -28.19 2.20 21.71
CA ARG A 103 -26.75 1.84 21.63
C ARG A 103 -26.44 1.16 20.31
N LEU A 104 -25.26 1.38 19.76
CA LEU A 104 -24.82 0.68 18.55
C LEU A 104 -24.84 -0.85 18.78
N PRO A 105 -25.44 -1.64 17.88
CA PRO A 105 -25.57 -3.10 18.05
C PRO A 105 -24.27 -3.85 17.74
N LEU A 106 -23.13 -3.29 18.09
CA LEU A 106 -21.80 -3.86 17.85
C LEU A 106 -21.11 -4.10 19.20
N PRO A 107 -20.79 -5.36 19.55
CA PRO A 107 -20.38 -5.72 20.92
C PRO A 107 -19.11 -5.01 21.42
N ILE A 108 -18.15 -4.73 20.55
CA ILE A 108 -16.89 -4.02 20.92
C ILE A 108 -17.00 -2.53 20.63
N ILE A 109 -17.54 -2.17 19.47
CA ILE A 109 -17.65 -0.79 19.00
C ILE A 109 -18.82 -0.07 19.69
N GLY A 110 -19.85 -0.79 20.14
CA GLY A 110 -21.01 -0.23 20.83
C GLY A 110 -20.68 0.57 22.09
N ASN A 111 -19.65 0.18 22.84
CA ASN A 111 -19.22 0.87 24.05
C ASN A 111 -18.27 2.06 23.80
N VAL A 112 -17.61 2.09 22.64
CA VAL A 112 -16.61 3.10 22.26
C VAL A 112 -16.88 3.66 20.87
N GLY A 113 -18.07 3.41 20.34
CA GLY A 113 -18.40 3.68 18.92
C GLY A 113 -18.13 5.10 18.48
N TRP A 114 -18.55 6.09 19.27
CA TRP A 114 -18.28 7.48 18.98
C TRP A 114 -16.78 7.84 19.08
N ARG A 115 -15.99 7.11 19.87
CA ARG A 115 -14.52 7.26 19.99
C ARG A 115 -13.75 6.59 18.87
N LEU A 116 -14.25 5.44 18.36
CA LEU A 116 -13.59 4.67 17.32
C LEU A 116 -14.07 5.00 15.90
N VAL A 117 -15.34 5.39 15.77
CA VAL A 117 -15.98 5.63 14.48
C VAL A 117 -16.78 6.92 14.57
N SER A 118 -16.37 7.97 13.87
CA SER A 118 -17.12 9.21 13.82
C SER A 118 -18.19 9.14 12.73
N PHE A 119 -19.43 9.35 13.11
CA PHE A 119 -20.57 9.45 12.20
C PHE A 119 -21.04 10.91 12.02
N THR A 120 -20.29 11.87 12.58
CA THR A 120 -20.65 13.30 12.43
C THR A 120 -20.64 13.69 10.96
N PRO A 121 -21.69 14.31 10.43
CA PRO A 121 -21.74 14.72 9.02
C PRO A 121 -20.59 15.64 8.63
N THR A 122 -20.13 16.49 9.54
CA THR A 122 -19.03 17.43 9.33
C THR A 122 -17.68 16.74 9.10
N SER A 123 -17.44 15.59 9.73
CA SER A 123 -16.18 14.84 9.54
C SER A 123 -16.03 14.28 8.13
N LEU A 124 -17.15 14.05 7.43
CA LEU A 124 -17.12 13.53 6.07
C LEU A 124 -16.70 14.55 5.03
N PHE A 125 -16.95 15.85 5.24
CA PHE A 125 -16.48 16.89 4.32
C PHE A 125 -14.95 16.99 4.30
N ALA A 126 -14.33 16.66 5.42
CA ALA A 126 -12.89 16.66 5.55
C ALA A 126 -12.23 15.34 5.11
N ILE A 127 -13.00 14.31 4.73
CA ILE A 127 -12.48 12.96 4.47
C ILE A 127 -11.40 12.94 3.38
N ALA A 128 -11.54 13.74 2.31
CA ALA A 128 -10.52 13.79 1.27
C ALA A 128 -9.18 14.28 1.83
N LEU A 129 -9.20 15.28 2.71
CA LEU A 129 -8.00 15.79 3.38
C LEU A 129 -7.46 14.75 4.39
N SER A 130 -8.32 14.09 5.16
CA SER A 130 -7.94 13.05 6.12
C SER A 130 -7.31 11.83 5.41
N LEU A 131 -7.84 11.43 4.27
CA LEU A 131 -7.25 10.37 3.44
C LEU A 131 -5.85 10.76 2.93
N ALA A 132 -5.65 12.01 2.55
CA ALA A 132 -4.35 12.50 2.08
C ALA A 132 -3.36 12.73 3.23
N ALA A 133 -3.78 13.39 4.32
CA ALA A 133 -2.89 13.83 5.38
C ALA A 133 -2.63 12.75 6.45
N LEU A 134 -3.58 11.84 6.67
CA LEU A 134 -3.49 10.82 7.70
C LEU A 134 -3.37 9.42 7.12
N TYR A 135 -4.36 8.96 6.33
CA TYR A 135 -4.43 7.58 5.89
C TYR A 135 -3.26 7.17 4.99
N ALA A 136 -3.01 7.90 3.91
CA ALA A 136 -1.95 7.54 2.96
C ALA A 136 -0.54 7.60 3.58
N PRO A 137 -0.16 8.64 4.36
CA PRO A 137 1.11 8.64 5.10
C PRO A 137 1.21 7.54 6.14
N ALA A 138 0.13 7.28 6.91
CA ALA A 138 0.12 6.20 7.90
C ALA A 138 0.29 4.82 7.28
N ALA A 139 -0.34 4.58 6.12
CA ALA A 139 -0.17 3.33 5.37
C ALA A 139 1.29 3.13 4.92
N ILE A 140 1.95 4.17 4.41
CA ILE A 140 3.37 4.10 4.03
C ILE A 140 4.25 3.91 5.25
N LEU A 141 4.00 4.63 6.35
CA LEU A 141 4.74 4.49 7.59
C LEU A 141 4.61 3.07 8.18
N ALA A 142 3.38 2.58 8.31
CA ALA A 142 3.13 1.23 8.81
C ALA A 142 3.82 0.17 7.93
N LEU A 143 3.76 0.33 6.61
CA LEU A 143 4.43 -0.58 5.69
C LEU A 143 5.96 -0.56 5.86
N THR A 144 6.57 0.62 5.98
CA THR A 144 8.03 0.74 6.16
C THR A 144 8.48 0.13 7.49
N LEU A 145 7.68 0.28 8.56
CA LEU A 145 7.96 -0.31 9.87
C LEU A 145 7.83 -1.84 9.86
N ILE A 146 6.75 -2.36 9.27
CA ILE A 146 6.48 -3.81 9.22
C ILE A 146 7.45 -4.52 8.28
N SER A 147 7.67 -3.98 7.09
CA SER A 147 8.55 -4.58 6.09
C SER A 147 10.02 -4.29 6.34
N ARG A 148 10.33 -3.35 7.25
CA ARG A 148 11.68 -2.86 7.55
C ARG A 148 12.47 -2.47 6.28
N THR A 149 11.76 -2.01 5.25
CA THR A 149 12.34 -1.65 3.96
C THR A 149 12.63 -0.15 3.90
N GLY A 150 13.86 0.24 4.21
CA GLY A 150 14.35 1.58 3.95
C GLY A 150 13.78 2.69 4.86
N SER A 151 14.02 3.94 4.45
CA SER A 151 13.56 5.15 5.15
C SER A 151 12.15 5.52 4.73
N PHE A 152 11.30 5.92 5.69
CA PHE A 152 9.96 6.48 5.43
C PHE A 152 9.99 7.63 4.42
N SER A 153 10.95 8.55 4.55
CA SER A 153 11.06 9.71 3.64
C SER A 153 11.25 9.30 2.17
N VAL A 154 12.04 8.25 1.91
CA VAL A 154 12.25 7.73 0.56
C VAL A 154 11.00 7.05 0.03
N ALA A 155 10.37 6.18 0.82
CA ALA A 155 9.13 5.50 0.47
C ALA A 155 7.99 6.51 0.23
N PHE A 156 7.88 7.52 1.10
CA PHE A 156 6.87 8.57 0.97
C PHE A 156 7.01 9.35 -0.34
N ARG A 157 8.22 9.83 -0.66
CA ARG A 157 8.45 10.57 -1.92
C ARG A 157 8.19 9.71 -3.16
N ARG A 158 8.47 8.42 -3.10
CA ARG A 158 8.31 7.50 -4.23
C ARG A 158 6.86 7.09 -4.44
N ASP A 159 6.16 6.69 -3.37
CA ASP A 159 4.91 5.93 -3.47
C ASP A 159 3.66 6.76 -3.14
N TYR A 160 3.80 7.88 -2.43
CA TYR A 160 2.67 8.67 -1.93
C TYR A 160 1.69 9.11 -3.02
N GLY A 161 2.17 9.69 -4.11
CA GLY A 161 1.29 10.22 -5.15
C GLY A 161 0.49 9.11 -5.86
N SER A 162 1.12 7.97 -6.13
CA SER A 162 0.45 6.80 -6.71
C SER A 162 -0.53 6.16 -5.74
N LEU A 163 -0.18 6.10 -4.46
CA LEU A 163 -1.06 5.56 -3.42
C LEU A 163 -2.26 6.48 -3.19
N LEU A 164 -2.06 7.80 -3.13
CA LEU A 164 -3.12 8.77 -2.90
C LEU A 164 -4.26 8.67 -3.93
N ILE A 165 -3.91 8.54 -5.21
CA ILE A 165 -4.92 8.38 -6.25
C ILE A 165 -5.67 7.07 -6.10
N CYS A 166 -4.96 5.97 -5.79
CA CYS A 166 -5.61 4.69 -5.51
C CYS A 166 -6.54 4.78 -4.29
N VAL A 167 -6.12 5.49 -3.21
CA VAL A 167 -6.94 5.73 -2.02
C VAL A 167 -8.23 6.47 -2.37
N TYR A 168 -8.14 7.57 -3.12
CA TYR A 168 -9.31 8.34 -3.50
C TYR A 168 -10.28 7.55 -4.38
N MET A 169 -9.77 6.89 -5.40
CA MET A 169 -10.60 6.08 -6.31
C MET A 169 -11.20 4.86 -5.60
N ALA A 170 -10.43 4.20 -4.73
CA ALA A 170 -10.91 3.08 -3.94
C ALA A 170 -11.99 3.51 -2.95
N TRP A 171 -11.80 4.63 -2.24
CA TRP A 171 -12.78 5.14 -1.28
C TRP A 171 -14.09 5.53 -1.97
N ALA A 172 -14.02 6.27 -3.07
CA ALA A 172 -15.19 6.64 -3.83
C ALA A 172 -15.90 5.43 -4.44
N ALA A 173 -15.17 4.49 -5.07
CA ALA A 173 -15.74 3.27 -5.63
C ALA A 173 -16.45 2.43 -4.57
N SER A 174 -15.88 2.30 -3.38
CA SER A 174 -16.45 1.49 -2.31
C SER A 174 -17.67 2.11 -1.64
N HIS A 175 -17.74 3.44 -1.51
CA HIS A 175 -18.81 4.09 -0.76
C HIS A 175 -19.95 4.62 -1.64
N LEU A 176 -19.68 5.02 -2.88
CA LEU A 176 -20.68 5.59 -3.80
C LEU A 176 -21.88 4.66 -4.03
N PRO A 177 -21.74 3.35 -4.31
CA PRO A 177 -22.89 2.47 -4.51
C PRO A 177 -23.78 2.37 -3.27
N PHE A 178 -23.19 2.34 -2.08
CA PHE A 178 -23.94 2.27 -0.82
C PHE A 178 -24.60 3.59 -0.46
N ALA A 179 -23.99 4.72 -0.79
CA ALA A 179 -24.61 6.01 -0.69
C ALA A 179 -25.83 6.14 -1.61
N LEU A 180 -25.71 5.68 -2.86
CA LEU A 180 -26.82 5.63 -3.81
C LEU A 180 -27.91 4.63 -3.37
N ALA A 181 -27.53 3.47 -2.84
CA ALA A 181 -28.47 2.50 -2.27
C ALA A 181 -29.23 3.11 -1.08
N GLY A 182 -28.55 3.84 -0.19
CA GLY A 182 -29.19 4.57 0.92
C GLY A 182 -30.23 5.59 0.45
N PHE A 183 -29.98 6.25 -0.66
CA PHE A 183 -30.96 7.17 -1.29
C PHE A 183 -32.12 6.42 -1.96
N ALA A 184 -31.84 5.40 -2.74
CA ALA A 184 -32.85 4.61 -3.44
C ALA A 184 -33.78 3.83 -2.48
N LEU A 185 -33.29 3.43 -1.33
CA LEU A 185 -34.05 2.71 -0.29
C LEU A 185 -34.74 3.63 0.72
N ASP A 186 -34.64 4.94 0.56
CA ASP A 186 -35.31 5.92 1.42
C ASP A 186 -36.82 5.76 1.44
N PRO A 187 -37.49 5.55 0.29
CA PRO A 187 -38.92 5.28 0.24
C PRO A 187 -39.33 3.99 0.97
N LEU A 188 -38.43 3.01 1.11
CA LEU A 188 -38.63 1.75 1.79
C LEU A 188 -38.37 1.85 3.31
N LYS A 189 -38.20 3.05 3.86
CA LYS A 189 -37.97 3.34 5.29
C LYS A 189 -36.77 2.53 5.84
N LEU A 190 -35.63 2.62 5.18
CA LEU A 190 -34.39 1.99 5.65
C LEU A 190 -34.08 2.51 7.06
N GLY A 191 -34.19 1.63 8.07
CA GLY A 191 -33.86 1.97 9.44
C GLY A 191 -32.37 2.27 9.65
N ALA A 192 -32.00 2.77 10.82
CA ALA A 192 -30.61 3.04 11.17
C ALA A 192 -29.73 1.77 11.13
N GLU A 193 -30.29 0.59 11.38
CA GLU A 193 -29.60 -0.70 11.26
C GLU A 193 -29.21 -0.98 9.83
N GLY A 194 -30.11 -0.74 8.86
CA GLY A 194 -29.80 -0.89 7.44
C GLY A 194 -28.73 0.12 6.99
N ALA A 195 -28.80 1.37 7.47
CA ALA A 195 -27.78 2.37 7.21
C ALA A 195 -26.41 1.95 7.77
N LEU A 196 -26.37 1.35 8.96
CA LEU A 196 -25.15 0.83 9.56
C LEU A 196 -24.55 -0.32 8.72
N VAL A 197 -25.40 -1.22 8.22
CA VAL A 197 -24.96 -2.31 7.33
C VAL A 197 -24.36 -1.75 6.04
N LEU A 198 -25.00 -0.77 5.40
CA LEU A 198 -24.46 -0.14 4.19
C LEU A 198 -23.10 0.53 4.47
N TRP A 199 -22.95 1.19 5.60
CA TRP A 199 -21.69 1.80 6.00
C TRP A 199 -20.57 0.77 6.24
N LEU A 200 -20.89 -0.34 6.93
CA LEU A 200 -19.93 -1.44 7.17
C LEU A 200 -19.49 -2.11 5.87
N LEU A 201 -20.43 -2.36 4.95
CA LEU A 201 -20.13 -2.93 3.64
C LEU A 201 -19.22 -2.00 2.82
N GLY A 202 -19.53 -0.71 2.76
CA GLY A 202 -18.69 0.28 2.08
C GLY A 202 -17.26 0.31 2.64
N SER A 203 -17.15 0.33 3.96
CA SER A 203 -15.86 0.35 4.66
C SER A 203 -15.07 -0.96 4.45
N GLY A 204 -15.75 -2.11 4.47
CA GLY A 204 -15.14 -3.42 4.18
C GLY A 204 -14.62 -3.51 2.74
N CYS A 205 -15.42 -3.05 1.76
CA CYS A 205 -15.01 -2.96 0.36
C CYS A 205 -13.79 -2.03 0.18
N PHE A 206 -13.78 -0.89 0.86
CA PHE A 206 -12.61 0.00 0.85
C PHE A 206 -11.36 -0.70 1.36
N GLY A 207 -11.44 -1.38 2.51
CA GLY A 207 -10.33 -2.14 3.05
C GLY A 207 -9.80 -3.20 2.08
N ALA A 208 -10.70 -3.95 1.43
CA ALA A 208 -10.33 -4.94 0.42
C ALA A 208 -9.61 -4.31 -0.79
N LEU A 209 -10.15 -3.21 -1.34
CA LEU A 209 -9.52 -2.49 -2.46
C LEU A 209 -8.16 -1.93 -2.08
N MET A 210 -7.98 -1.45 -0.84
CA MET A 210 -6.72 -0.92 -0.35
C MET A 210 -5.63 -2.00 -0.20
N ILE A 211 -5.98 -3.25 0.10
CA ILE A 211 -5.03 -4.35 0.07
C ILE A 211 -4.44 -4.51 -1.34
N PHE A 212 -5.27 -4.46 -2.38
CA PHE A 212 -4.79 -4.51 -3.77
C PHE A 212 -3.95 -3.28 -4.12
N ALA A 213 -4.36 -2.07 -3.71
CA ALA A 213 -3.60 -0.85 -3.96
C ALA A 213 -2.19 -0.90 -3.35
N LEU A 214 -2.05 -1.30 -2.09
CA LEU A 214 -0.75 -1.43 -1.41
C LEU A 214 0.14 -2.49 -2.07
N ARG A 215 -0.45 -3.57 -2.56
CA ARG A 215 0.32 -4.59 -3.30
C ARG A 215 0.85 -4.07 -4.63
N MET A 216 0.06 -3.29 -5.35
CA MET A 216 0.42 -2.75 -6.67
C MET A 216 1.41 -1.59 -6.57
N VAL A 217 1.18 -0.65 -5.65
CA VAL A 217 2.01 0.55 -5.50
C VAL A 217 3.33 0.23 -4.78
N CYS A 218 3.23 -0.44 -3.63
CA CYS A 218 4.37 -0.63 -2.73
C CYS A 218 4.98 -2.04 -2.81
N GLY A 219 4.43 -2.95 -3.61
CA GLY A 219 4.91 -4.33 -3.71
C GLY A 219 4.71 -5.16 -2.43
N ALA A 220 3.76 -4.79 -1.55
CA ALA A 220 3.54 -5.47 -0.28
C ALA A 220 3.04 -6.91 -0.45
N SER A 221 3.37 -7.81 0.48
CA SER A 221 2.73 -9.12 0.57
C SER A 221 1.26 -8.97 1.02
N PHE A 222 0.43 -9.96 0.74
CA PHE A 222 -1.00 -9.91 1.11
C PHE A 222 -1.19 -9.72 2.62
N LYS A 223 -0.44 -10.48 3.43
CA LYS A 223 -0.48 -10.41 4.89
C LYS A 223 -0.07 -9.02 5.42
N HIS A 224 1.04 -8.47 4.92
CA HIS A 224 1.49 -7.14 5.34
C HIS A 224 0.51 -6.05 4.90
N ALA A 225 -0.04 -6.13 3.69
CA ALA A 225 -1.03 -5.16 3.22
C ALA A 225 -2.30 -5.16 4.08
N ALA A 226 -2.81 -6.32 4.49
CA ALA A 226 -3.98 -6.42 5.35
C ALA A 226 -3.75 -5.77 6.72
N VAL A 227 -2.61 -6.05 7.36
CA VAL A 227 -2.25 -5.43 8.65
C VAL A 227 -2.08 -3.91 8.51
N VAL A 228 -1.43 -3.46 7.45
CA VAL A 228 -1.23 -2.03 7.17
C VAL A 228 -2.55 -1.29 6.98
N VAL A 229 -3.51 -1.89 6.26
CA VAL A 229 -4.86 -1.31 6.08
C VAL A 229 -5.56 -1.11 7.43
N GLY A 230 -5.50 -2.10 8.34
CA GLY A 230 -6.06 -1.99 9.68
C GLY A 230 -5.42 -0.86 10.51
N ILE A 231 -4.09 -0.77 10.50
CA ILE A 231 -3.35 0.29 11.22
C ILE A 231 -3.65 1.67 10.61
N ALA A 232 -3.64 1.77 9.28
CA ALA A 232 -3.92 3.04 8.60
C ALA A 232 -5.36 3.52 8.85
N TRP A 233 -6.31 2.61 9.03
CA TRP A 233 -7.68 2.98 9.37
C TRP A 233 -7.78 3.67 10.74
N ILE A 234 -6.99 3.23 11.72
CA ILE A 234 -6.94 3.86 13.05
C ILE A 234 -6.50 5.33 12.92
N SER A 235 -5.65 5.66 11.94
CA SER A 235 -5.18 7.04 11.76
C SER A 235 -6.29 8.03 11.43
N LEU A 236 -7.38 7.58 10.80
CA LEU A 236 -8.55 8.42 10.51
C LEU A 236 -9.30 8.86 11.78
N ARG A 237 -9.00 8.26 12.93
CA ARG A 237 -9.58 8.69 14.22
C ARG A 237 -8.96 9.98 14.75
N PHE A 238 -7.82 10.35 14.21
CA PHE A 238 -7.12 11.57 14.60
C PHE A 238 -7.53 12.80 13.76
N ASP A 239 -8.53 12.65 12.88
CA ASP A 239 -8.98 13.72 12.01
C ASP A 239 -9.51 14.94 12.78
N SER A 240 -10.41 14.74 13.74
CA SER A 240 -10.96 15.81 14.58
C SER A 240 -9.89 16.49 15.43
N TRP A 241 -8.95 15.72 15.98
CA TRP A 241 -7.82 16.23 16.73
C TRP A 241 -6.87 17.04 15.84
N LEU A 242 -6.58 16.55 14.63
CA LEU A 242 -5.76 17.28 13.66
C LEU A 242 -6.38 18.62 13.27
N PHE A 243 -7.70 18.65 13.02
CA PHE A 243 -8.41 19.87 12.70
C PHE A 243 -8.44 20.84 13.87
N SER A 244 -8.62 20.36 15.10
CA SER A 244 -8.55 21.18 16.31
C SER A 244 -7.18 21.84 16.47
N ILE A 245 -6.10 21.07 16.35
CA ILE A 245 -4.74 21.63 16.41
C ILE A 245 -4.48 22.62 15.29
N ALA A 246 -4.95 22.33 14.08
CA ALA A 246 -4.78 23.23 12.94
C ALA A 246 -5.47 24.59 13.15
N THR A 247 -6.62 24.60 13.82
CA THR A 247 -7.35 25.83 14.14
C THR A 247 -6.76 26.61 15.32
N PHE A 248 -6.32 25.93 16.37
CA PHE A 248 -5.83 26.58 17.59
C PHE A 248 -4.32 26.87 17.58
N SER A 249 -3.53 26.22 16.75
CA SER A 249 -2.08 26.43 16.70
C SER A 249 -1.54 26.52 15.27
N PRO A 250 -1.54 27.72 14.66
CA PRO A 250 -0.98 27.92 13.32
C PRO A 250 0.52 27.59 13.25
N PHE A 251 1.27 27.73 14.35
CA PHE A 251 2.67 27.33 14.42
C PHE A 251 2.85 25.82 14.29
N PHE A 252 1.98 25.01 14.88
CA PHE A 252 2.03 23.56 14.77
C PHE A 252 1.79 23.12 13.32
N THR A 253 0.82 23.73 12.64
CA THR A 253 0.55 23.46 11.23
C THR A 253 1.70 23.86 10.33
N LEU A 254 2.43 24.92 10.64
CA LEU A 254 3.60 25.37 9.88
C LEU A 254 4.77 24.41 10.04
N ILE A 255 5.06 23.96 11.26
CA ILE A 255 6.18 23.08 11.57
C ILE A 255 5.95 21.65 11.06
N TRP A 256 4.74 21.10 11.21
CA TRP A 256 4.44 19.71 10.88
C TRP A 256 3.67 19.56 9.56
N GLY A 257 2.77 20.50 9.26
CA GLY A 257 1.96 20.46 8.04
C GLY A 257 2.75 20.85 6.80
N LEU A 258 3.65 21.84 6.88
CA LEU A 258 4.43 22.29 5.73
C LEU A 258 5.39 21.19 5.19
N PRO A 259 6.19 20.48 6.01
CA PRO A 259 6.99 19.36 5.51
C PRO A 259 6.15 18.23 4.91
N LEU A 260 4.98 17.94 5.50
CA LEU A 260 4.06 16.94 4.96
C LEU A 260 3.48 17.39 3.62
N ALA A 261 3.04 18.65 3.51
CA ALA A 261 2.53 19.21 2.26
C ALA A 261 3.60 19.25 1.16
N LEU A 262 4.83 19.68 1.47
CA LEU A 262 5.94 19.63 0.54
C LEU A 262 6.26 18.21 0.11
N GLY A 263 6.28 17.26 1.06
CA GLY A 263 6.45 15.83 0.76
C GLY A 263 5.36 15.31 -0.17
N ALA A 264 4.10 15.71 0.05
CA ALA A 264 2.97 15.37 -0.81
C ALA A 264 3.14 15.93 -2.23
N VAL A 265 3.53 17.20 -2.37
CA VAL A 265 3.82 17.82 -3.67
C VAL A 265 4.94 17.07 -4.40
N TYR A 266 6.03 16.72 -3.70
CA TYR A 266 7.10 15.91 -4.29
C TYR A 266 6.63 14.52 -4.70
N GLY A 267 5.79 13.87 -3.89
CA GLY A 267 5.23 12.56 -4.20
C GLY A 267 4.30 12.58 -5.41
N VAL A 268 3.42 13.59 -5.51
CA VAL A 268 2.56 13.79 -6.70
C VAL A 268 3.39 14.06 -7.95
N ARG A 269 4.44 14.89 -7.84
CA ARG A 269 5.37 15.15 -8.94
C ARG A 269 6.12 13.89 -9.37
N ALA A 270 6.58 13.07 -8.43
CA ALA A 270 7.24 11.79 -8.73
C ALA A 270 6.29 10.83 -9.46
N ALA A 271 5.04 10.72 -9.00
CA ALA A 271 4.01 9.93 -9.68
C ALA A 271 3.74 10.43 -11.11
N HIS A 272 3.72 11.74 -11.31
CA HIS A 272 3.56 12.33 -12.65
C HIS A 272 4.72 11.95 -13.57
N ILE A 273 5.97 12.03 -13.10
CA ILE A 273 7.15 11.61 -13.85
C ILE A 273 7.10 10.11 -14.20
N GLN A 274 6.71 9.26 -13.25
CA GLN A 274 6.56 7.82 -13.52
C GLN A 274 5.52 7.55 -14.61
N ARG A 275 4.40 8.29 -14.61
CA ARG A 275 3.38 8.19 -15.66
C ARG A 275 3.88 8.65 -17.00
N GLN A 276 4.61 9.77 -17.03
CA GLN A 276 5.20 10.25 -18.28
C GLN A 276 6.18 9.22 -18.86
N ASN A 277 7.02 8.61 -18.03
CA ASN A 277 7.95 7.57 -18.48
C ASN A 277 7.20 6.34 -19.02
N PHE A 278 6.16 5.88 -18.31
CA PHE A 278 5.33 4.77 -18.79
C PHE A 278 4.69 5.10 -20.15
N ARG A 279 4.10 6.30 -20.30
CA ARG A 279 3.50 6.73 -21.56
C ARG A 279 4.53 6.83 -22.68
N ARG A 280 5.72 7.39 -22.41
CA ARG A 280 6.81 7.46 -23.40
C ARG A 280 7.20 6.08 -23.92
N HIS A 281 7.42 5.11 -23.03
CA HIS A 281 7.75 3.75 -23.47
C HIS A 281 6.59 3.08 -24.22
N LEU A 282 5.35 3.36 -23.82
CA LEU A 282 4.18 2.87 -24.54
C LEU A 282 4.07 3.50 -25.96
N GLU A 283 4.30 4.80 -26.06
CA GLU A 283 4.34 5.53 -27.32
C GLU A 283 5.50 5.06 -28.20
N SER A 284 6.71 4.86 -27.63
CA SER A 284 7.83 4.27 -28.36
C SER A 284 7.48 2.93 -28.98
N CYS A 285 6.83 2.03 -28.21
CA CYS A 285 6.36 0.74 -28.75
C CYS A 285 5.28 0.87 -29.81
N THR A 286 4.45 1.94 -29.80
CA THR A 286 3.41 2.17 -30.84
C THR A 286 4.00 2.81 -32.10
N ILE A 287 4.99 3.67 -31.98
CA ILE A 287 5.69 4.30 -33.11
C ILE A 287 6.65 3.31 -33.76
N ASN A 288 7.39 2.57 -32.95
CA ASN A 288 8.33 1.54 -33.43
C ASN A 288 8.08 0.23 -32.67
N GLU A 289 7.32 -0.66 -33.28
CA GLU A 289 7.02 -1.99 -32.71
C GLU A 289 8.27 -2.87 -32.54
N ARG A 290 9.42 -2.48 -33.14
CA ARG A 290 10.70 -3.17 -33.05
C ARG A 290 11.69 -2.49 -32.08
N ASP A 291 11.20 -1.70 -31.14
CA ASP A 291 12.01 -1.13 -30.07
C ASP A 291 12.13 -2.11 -28.89
N ALA A 292 13.17 -2.95 -28.89
CA ALA A 292 13.41 -3.95 -27.84
C ALA A 292 13.58 -3.30 -26.45
N GLU A 293 14.28 -2.16 -26.37
CA GLU A 293 14.51 -1.45 -25.12
C GLU A 293 13.20 -0.90 -24.53
N ALA A 294 12.32 -0.32 -25.34
CA ALA A 294 11.03 0.16 -24.87
C ALA A 294 10.16 -1.01 -24.32
N HIS A 295 10.16 -2.16 -24.98
CA HIS A 295 9.50 -3.36 -24.46
C HIS A 295 10.11 -3.86 -23.16
N TYR A 296 11.43 -3.88 -23.03
CA TYR A 296 12.12 -4.23 -21.80
C TYR A 296 11.75 -3.29 -20.65
N GLN A 297 11.79 -1.97 -20.86
CA GLN A 297 11.43 -0.98 -19.83
C GLN A 297 9.97 -1.10 -19.39
N LEU A 298 9.03 -1.36 -20.31
CA LEU A 298 7.66 -1.67 -19.95
C LEU A 298 7.56 -2.96 -19.12
N GLY A 299 8.32 -3.99 -19.48
CA GLY A 299 8.42 -5.23 -18.71
C GLY A 299 8.84 -4.99 -17.26
N LEU A 300 9.85 -4.15 -17.03
CA LEU A 300 10.30 -3.77 -15.70
C LEU A 300 9.22 -3.01 -14.90
N ILE A 301 8.46 -2.13 -15.55
CA ILE A 301 7.36 -1.42 -14.90
C ILE A 301 6.28 -2.41 -14.45
N TYR A 302 5.86 -3.34 -15.32
CA TYR A 302 4.89 -4.38 -14.98
C TYR A 302 5.40 -5.32 -13.88
N GLN A 303 6.68 -5.70 -13.92
CA GLN A 303 7.31 -6.53 -12.87
C GLN A 303 7.28 -5.85 -11.49
N ARG A 304 7.61 -4.55 -11.40
CA ARG A 304 7.49 -3.76 -10.16
C ARG A 304 6.06 -3.73 -9.62
N ARG A 305 5.07 -3.72 -10.50
CA ARG A 305 3.64 -3.78 -10.17
C ARG A 305 3.15 -5.20 -9.87
N ARG A 306 4.04 -6.19 -9.85
CA ARG A 306 3.72 -7.61 -9.69
C ARG A 306 2.74 -8.17 -10.73
N GLN A 307 2.66 -7.57 -11.89
CA GLN A 307 1.93 -8.04 -13.05
C GLN A 307 2.87 -8.92 -13.89
N PHE A 308 3.21 -10.09 -13.33
CA PHE A 308 4.26 -10.96 -13.91
C PHE A 308 3.90 -11.48 -15.31
N GLY A 309 2.62 -11.74 -15.58
CA GLY A 309 2.18 -12.16 -16.92
C GLY A 309 2.44 -11.10 -17.99
N GLU A 310 2.08 -9.84 -17.71
CA GLU A 310 2.34 -8.71 -18.60
C GLU A 310 3.83 -8.45 -18.76
N ALA A 311 4.57 -8.51 -17.64
CA ALA A 311 6.02 -8.36 -17.67
C ALA A 311 6.68 -9.41 -18.57
N ALA A 312 6.32 -10.70 -18.41
CA ALA A 312 6.85 -11.78 -19.23
C ALA A 312 6.51 -11.59 -20.72
N ALA A 313 5.29 -11.16 -21.06
CA ALA A 313 4.91 -10.86 -22.42
C ALA A 313 5.76 -9.75 -23.05
N ARG A 314 6.06 -8.69 -22.29
CA ARG A 314 6.91 -7.58 -22.74
C ARG A 314 8.37 -8.01 -22.89
N PHE A 315 8.93 -8.75 -21.94
CA PHE A 315 10.29 -9.28 -22.07
C PHE A 315 10.42 -10.25 -23.22
N LYS A 316 9.44 -11.14 -23.45
CA LYS A 316 9.41 -12.01 -24.64
C LYS A 316 9.46 -11.20 -25.94
N ARG A 317 8.65 -10.15 -26.01
CA ARG A 317 8.65 -9.28 -27.17
C ARG A 317 10.00 -8.62 -27.41
N ALA A 318 10.67 -8.16 -26.33
CA ALA A 318 12.02 -7.62 -26.43
C ALA A 318 13.02 -8.63 -27.00
N VAL A 319 13.00 -9.88 -26.52
CA VAL A 319 13.89 -10.96 -27.01
C VAL A 319 13.53 -11.41 -28.43
N GLU A 320 12.25 -11.37 -28.83
CA GLU A 320 11.85 -11.65 -30.22
C GLU A 320 12.43 -10.61 -31.20
N ILE A 321 12.55 -9.37 -30.75
CA ILE A 321 13.11 -8.25 -31.55
C ILE A 321 14.63 -8.34 -31.56
N ASP A 322 15.23 -8.46 -30.39
CA ASP A 322 16.68 -8.65 -30.21
C ASP A 322 16.94 -9.89 -29.34
N PRO A 323 17.24 -11.04 -29.96
CA PRO A 323 17.54 -12.27 -29.23
C PRO A 323 18.80 -12.17 -28.34
N LYS A 324 19.65 -11.20 -28.57
CA LYS A 324 20.89 -10.98 -27.82
C LYS A 324 20.72 -9.96 -26.71
N GLU A 325 19.52 -9.36 -26.53
CA GLU A 325 19.27 -8.40 -25.45
C GLU A 325 19.49 -9.05 -24.09
N PRO A 326 20.59 -8.70 -23.35
CA PRO A 326 21.00 -9.46 -22.17
C PRO A 326 20.05 -9.23 -21.00
N ASP A 327 19.53 -8.02 -20.83
CA ASP A 327 18.67 -7.67 -19.70
C ASP A 327 17.31 -8.35 -19.79
N ALA A 328 16.70 -8.39 -20.97
CA ALA A 328 15.43 -9.08 -21.19
C ALA A 328 15.55 -10.60 -21.03
N ASN A 329 16.62 -11.20 -21.58
CA ASN A 329 16.91 -12.62 -21.37
C ASN A 329 17.16 -12.96 -19.90
N PHE A 330 17.86 -12.10 -19.15
CA PHE A 330 18.08 -12.32 -17.72
C PHE A 330 16.76 -12.35 -16.93
N GLU A 331 15.86 -11.42 -17.17
CA GLU A 331 14.58 -11.38 -16.48
C GLU A 331 13.68 -12.56 -16.90
N LEU A 332 13.65 -12.95 -18.18
CA LEU A 332 12.93 -14.16 -18.63
C LEU A 332 13.50 -15.43 -17.99
N GLY A 333 14.82 -15.56 -17.90
CA GLY A 333 15.44 -16.67 -17.20
C GLY A 333 15.01 -16.78 -15.75
N ARG A 334 14.94 -15.65 -15.02
CA ARG A 334 14.44 -15.60 -13.64
C ARG A 334 12.97 -15.98 -13.53
N ILE A 335 12.12 -15.49 -14.43
CA ILE A 335 10.70 -15.86 -14.47
C ILE A 335 10.56 -17.36 -14.76
N ALA A 336 11.24 -17.88 -15.77
CA ALA A 336 11.20 -19.30 -16.14
C ALA A 336 11.65 -20.20 -14.97
N ARG A 337 12.71 -19.83 -14.24
CA ARG A 337 13.15 -20.56 -13.04
C ARG A 337 12.09 -20.54 -11.94
N GLN A 338 11.43 -19.40 -11.69
CA GLN A 338 10.37 -19.30 -10.68
C GLN A 338 9.14 -20.15 -11.04
N GLU A 339 8.86 -20.33 -12.31
CA GLU A 339 7.79 -21.18 -12.83
C GLU A 339 8.19 -22.68 -12.95
N GLY A 340 9.43 -23.03 -12.60
CA GLY A 340 9.94 -24.40 -12.68
C GLY A 340 10.36 -24.82 -14.08
N ARG A 341 10.33 -23.95 -15.08
CA ARG A 341 10.79 -24.19 -16.45
C ARG A 341 12.32 -24.04 -16.54
N LEU A 342 13.02 -25.00 -15.90
CA LEU A 342 14.45 -24.90 -15.65
C LEU A 342 15.27 -24.89 -16.95
N GLN A 343 14.88 -25.67 -17.96
CA GLN A 343 15.59 -25.71 -19.26
C GLN A 343 15.47 -24.37 -20.00
N ASP A 344 14.27 -23.75 -19.99
CA ASP A 344 14.08 -22.42 -20.59
C ASP A 344 14.93 -21.38 -19.86
N ALA A 345 14.99 -21.46 -18.53
CA ALA A 345 15.82 -20.57 -17.73
C ALA A 345 17.30 -20.67 -18.10
N ILE A 346 17.83 -21.90 -18.23
CA ILE A 346 19.22 -22.15 -18.65
C ILE A 346 19.47 -21.56 -20.03
N ASN A 347 18.56 -21.75 -20.98
CA ASN A 347 18.72 -21.24 -22.34
C ASN A 347 18.81 -19.70 -22.36
N HIS A 348 17.92 -19.03 -21.60
CA HIS A 348 17.94 -17.58 -21.48
C HIS A 348 19.21 -17.06 -20.79
N PHE A 349 19.65 -17.69 -19.70
CA PHE A 349 20.88 -17.29 -19.02
C PHE A 349 22.13 -17.52 -19.87
N ASN A 350 22.18 -18.60 -20.65
CA ASN A 350 23.29 -18.85 -21.58
C ASN A 350 23.35 -17.76 -22.67
N ALA A 351 22.21 -17.27 -23.17
CA ALA A 351 22.19 -16.13 -24.09
C ALA A 351 22.83 -14.88 -23.47
N VAL A 352 22.61 -14.63 -22.16
CA VAL A 352 23.26 -13.53 -21.44
C VAL A 352 24.78 -13.74 -21.35
N VAL A 353 25.24 -14.94 -20.97
CA VAL A 353 26.67 -15.24 -20.80
C VAL A 353 27.44 -15.12 -22.11
N THR A 354 26.84 -15.48 -23.24
CA THR A 354 27.47 -15.31 -24.57
C THR A 354 27.73 -13.84 -24.90
N HIS A 355 26.94 -12.92 -24.32
CA HIS A 355 27.14 -11.48 -24.46
C HIS A 355 28.17 -10.95 -23.45
N SER A 356 28.02 -11.30 -22.17
CA SER A 356 28.95 -10.88 -21.11
C SER A 356 28.93 -11.84 -19.91
N ASP A 357 30.08 -12.42 -19.59
CA ASP A 357 30.26 -13.28 -18.41
C ASP A 357 30.31 -12.50 -17.07
N LYS A 358 30.43 -11.16 -17.15
CA LYS A 358 30.43 -10.24 -16.00
C LYS A 358 29.09 -9.50 -15.83
N PHE A 359 28.06 -9.92 -16.56
CA PHE A 359 26.75 -9.27 -16.53
C PHE A 359 26.26 -9.07 -15.09
N ARG A 360 25.78 -7.87 -14.78
CA ARG A 360 25.37 -7.43 -13.44
C ARG A 360 26.38 -7.81 -12.35
N GLN A 361 27.64 -7.50 -12.57
CA GLN A 361 28.74 -7.83 -11.64
C GLN A 361 28.82 -9.33 -11.34
N SER A 362 28.67 -10.16 -12.37
CA SER A 362 28.69 -11.62 -12.32
C SER A 362 27.46 -12.28 -11.65
N GLU A 363 26.40 -11.56 -11.33
CA GLU A 363 25.16 -12.12 -10.76
C GLU A 363 24.57 -13.24 -11.63
N ILE A 364 24.81 -13.19 -12.93
CA ILE A 364 24.40 -14.21 -13.88
C ILE A 364 24.87 -15.63 -13.46
N TRP A 365 26.08 -15.77 -12.92
CA TRP A 365 26.60 -17.06 -12.50
C TRP A 365 25.91 -17.63 -11.26
N ARG A 366 25.43 -16.75 -10.36
CA ARG A 366 24.58 -17.17 -9.24
C ARG A 366 23.25 -17.72 -9.74
N GLU A 367 22.60 -17.01 -10.66
CA GLU A 367 21.31 -17.43 -11.22
C GLU A 367 21.43 -18.76 -12.00
N ILE A 368 22.48 -18.91 -12.79
CA ILE A 368 22.80 -20.17 -13.50
C ILE A 368 23.02 -21.31 -12.51
N GLY A 369 23.88 -21.08 -11.51
CA GLY A 369 24.21 -22.12 -10.52
C GLY A 369 23.00 -22.53 -9.70
N ALA A 370 22.16 -21.55 -9.27
CA ALA A 370 20.91 -21.84 -8.58
C ALA A 370 19.91 -22.61 -9.47
N THR A 371 19.92 -22.38 -10.79
CA THR A 371 19.06 -23.10 -11.73
C THR A 371 19.54 -24.51 -11.94
N TYR A 372 20.84 -24.74 -12.12
CA TYR A 372 21.42 -26.07 -12.22
C TYR A 372 21.22 -26.88 -10.93
N LEU A 373 21.37 -26.23 -9.76
CA LEU A 373 21.09 -26.88 -8.48
C LEU A 373 19.64 -27.35 -8.39
N ALA A 374 18.69 -26.50 -8.81
CA ALA A 374 17.27 -26.85 -8.87
C ALA A 374 16.97 -27.98 -9.87
N ALA A 375 17.74 -28.08 -10.95
CA ALA A 375 17.64 -29.13 -11.95
C ALA A 375 18.35 -30.44 -11.55
N GLY A 376 19.02 -30.48 -10.39
CA GLY A 376 19.80 -31.64 -9.96
C GLY A 376 21.14 -31.82 -10.69
N MET A 377 21.56 -30.86 -11.49
CA MET A 377 22.83 -30.83 -12.24
C MET A 377 23.93 -30.27 -11.34
N TYR A 378 24.38 -31.09 -10.38
CA TYR A 378 25.22 -30.58 -9.26
C TYR A 378 26.63 -30.22 -9.70
N GLN A 379 27.18 -30.88 -10.72
CA GLN A 379 28.54 -30.60 -11.21
C GLN A 379 28.59 -29.25 -11.92
N GLU A 380 27.62 -28.99 -12.79
CA GLU A 380 27.47 -27.72 -13.51
C GLU A 380 27.12 -26.57 -12.54
N ALA A 381 26.28 -26.86 -11.54
CA ALA A 381 25.99 -25.91 -10.46
C ALA A 381 27.27 -25.54 -9.69
N CYS A 382 28.11 -26.50 -9.37
CA CYS A 382 29.38 -26.29 -8.67
C CYS A 382 30.29 -25.35 -9.46
N GLN A 383 30.51 -25.63 -10.75
CA GLN A 383 31.34 -24.78 -11.61
C GLN A 383 30.83 -23.33 -11.71
N ALA A 384 29.53 -23.18 -11.87
CA ALA A 384 28.93 -21.84 -11.97
C ALA A 384 29.01 -21.06 -10.64
N LEU A 385 28.72 -21.72 -9.50
CA LEU A 385 28.72 -21.08 -8.19
C LEU A 385 30.14 -20.83 -7.67
N GLU A 386 31.10 -21.71 -7.95
CA GLU A 386 32.52 -21.49 -7.66
C GLU A 386 32.99 -20.21 -8.38
N LYS A 387 32.74 -20.08 -9.68
CA LYS A 387 33.06 -18.88 -10.46
C LYS A 387 32.38 -17.61 -9.91
N TYR A 388 31.17 -17.76 -9.35
CA TYR A 388 30.48 -16.64 -8.71
C TYR A 388 31.12 -16.27 -7.38
N VAL A 389 31.34 -17.25 -6.49
CA VAL A 389 31.87 -17.04 -5.14
C VAL A 389 33.28 -16.46 -5.18
N ASP A 390 34.11 -16.91 -6.12
CA ASP A 390 35.43 -16.32 -6.35
C ASP A 390 35.39 -14.82 -6.64
N ARG A 391 34.38 -14.38 -7.39
CA ARG A 391 34.18 -12.96 -7.72
C ARG A 391 33.42 -12.18 -6.67
N ARG A 392 32.56 -12.86 -5.90
CA ARG A 392 31.64 -12.28 -4.91
C ARG A 392 31.62 -13.09 -3.60
N PRO A 393 32.74 -13.13 -2.85
CA PRO A 393 32.91 -14.04 -1.71
C PRO A 393 32.01 -13.72 -0.51
N PHE A 394 31.33 -12.57 -0.49
CA PHE A 394 30.50 -12.13 0.62
C PHE A 394 29.00 -12.06 0.28
N ASP A 395 28.55 -12.67 -0.83
CA ASP A 395 27.12 -12.75 -1.14
C ASP A 395 26.47 -13.95 -0.43
N PRO A 396 25.56 -13.72 0.55
CA PRO A 396 24.97 -14.80 1.33
C PRO A 396 24.16 -15.80 0.50
N GLU A 397 23.49 -15.33 -0.56
CA GLU A 397 22.71 -16.19 -1.46
C GLU A 397 23.60 -17.14 -2.25
N GLY A 398 24.67 -16.60 -2.84
CA GLY A 398 25.65 -17.40 -3.58
C GLY A 398 26.33 -18.42 -2.69
N LEU A 399 26.79 -18.02 -1.50
CA LEU A 399 27.43 -18.92 -0.52
C LEU A 399 26.48 -20.04 -0.08
N TYR A 400 25.20 -19.74 0.16
CA TYR A 400 24.22 -20.76 0.53
C TYR A 400 24.00 -21.78 -0.60
N HIS A 401 23.77 -21.32 -1.82
CA HIS A 401 23.57 -22.22 -2.96
C HIS A 401 24.81 -23.06 -3.25
N PHE A 402 26.01 -22.50 -3.09
CA PHE A 402 27.25 -23.23 -3.23
C PHE A 402 27.40 -24.30 -2.16
N GLY A 403 27.09 -24.00 -0.89
CA GLY A 403 27.04 -24.99 0.19
C GLY A 403 26.05 -26.14 -0.08
N GLU A 404 24.83 -25.83 -0.57
CA GLU A 404 23.83 -26.84 -0.95
C GLU A 404 24.35 -27.73 -2.11
N THR A 405 25.03 -27.13 -3.07
CA THR A 405 25.62 -27.88 -4.20
C THR A 405 26.72 -28.83 -3.75
N LEU A 406 27.67 -28.34 -2.94
CA LEU A 406 28.75 -29.15 -2.38
C LEU A 406 28.22 -30.30 -1.52
N ARG A 407 27.20 -30.04 -0.71
CA ARG A 407 26.54 -31.08 0.09
C ARG A 407 25.94 -32.18 -0.78
N ASN A 408 25.29 -31.85 -1.88
CA ASN A 408 24.72 -32.82 -2.80
C ASN A 408 25.78 -33.59 -3.59
N LEU A 409 27.00 -33.05 -3.75
CA LEU A 409 28.15 -33.70 -4.31
C LEU A 409 28.90 -34.58 -3.29
N GLY A 410 28.51 -34.55 -2.00
CA GLY A 410 29.14 -35.33 -0.93
C GLY A 410 30.31 -34.63 -0.24
N ASP A 411 30.67 -33.42 -0.61
CA ASP A 411 31.72 -32.63 0.02
C ASP A 411 31.18 -31.87 1.24
N ALA A 412 31.04 -32.60 2.33
CA ALA A 412 30.44 -32.08 3.56
C ALA A 412 31.30 -31.01 4.24
N GLU A 413 32.64 -31.12 4.17
CA GLU A 413 33.55 -30.18 4.82
C GLU A 413 33.47 -28.79 4.16
N ARG A 414 33.62 -28.75 2.83
CA ARG A 414 33.50 -27.48 2.09
C ARG A 414 32.09 -26.91 2.18
N ALA A 415 31.04 -27.74 2.20
CA ALA A 415 29.68 -27.30 2.37
C ALA A 415 29.47 -26.57 3.71
N GLN A 416 29.97 -27.15 4.82
CA GLN A 416 29.89 -26.52 6.15
C GLN A 416 30.64 -25.19 6.19
N GLU A 417 31.79 -25.10 5.54
CA GLU A 417 32.55 -23.85 5.46
C GLU A 417 31.75 -22.76 4.73
N MET A 418 31.09 -23.07 3.60
CA MET A 418 30.25 -22.14 2.86
C MET A 418 29.05 -21.66 3.71
N TYR A 419 28.43 -22.55 4.48
CA TYR A 419 27.34 -22.15 5.39
C TYR A 419 27.82 -21.22 6.51
N LYS A 420 29.01 -21.48 7.11
CA LYS A 420 29.61 -20.58 8.10
C LYS A 420 29.89 -19.21 7.50
N GLN A 421 30.49 -19.15 6.32
CA GLN A 421 30.75 -17.90 5.60
C GLN A 421 29.45 -17.16 5.26
N CYS A 422 28.40 -17.86 4.85
CA CYS A 422 27.08 -17.25 4.61
C CYS A 422 26.54 -16.58 5.87
N VAL A 423 26.59 -17.23 7.03
CA VAL A 423 26.16 -16.68 8.31
C VAL A 423 26.99 -15.46 8.69
N GLN A 424 28.29 -15.54 8.51
CA GLN A 424 29.21 -14.43 8.82
C GLN A 424 28.99 -13.24 7.87
N ALA A 425 28.80 -13.47 6.58
CA ALA A 425 28.52 -12.43 5.60
C ALA A 425 27.25 -11.62 5.97
N VAL A 426 26.19 -12.29 6.43
CA VAL A 426 24.98 -11.59 6.89
C VAL A 426 25.25 -10.77 8.17
N LYS A 427 26.05 -11.28 9.11
CA LYS A 427 26.38 -10.56 10.37
C LYS A 427 27.17 -9.28 10.09
N THR A 428 28.06 -9.28 9.12
CA THR A 428 28.89 -8.12 8.78
C THR A 428 28.20 -7.08 7.91
N MET A 429 27.04 -7.42 7.32
CA MET A 429 26.29 -6.48 6.50
C MET A 429 25.71 -5.32 7.31
N PRO A 430 25.55 -4.13 6.72
CA PRO A 430 24.83 -3.02 7.32
C PRO A 430 23.40 -3.41 7.72
N TYR A 431 22.91 -2.88 8.83
CA TYR A 431 21.62 -3.24 9.43
C TYR A 431 20.44 -3.19 8.44
N TYR A 432 20.38 -2.17 7.59
CA TYR A 432 19.30 -2.00 6.60
C TYR A 432 19.27 -3.09 5.52
N ARG A 433 20.40 -3.75 5.22
CA ARG A 433 20.49 -4.86 4.27
C ARG A 433 20.27 -6.24 4.91
N ARG A 434 20.55 -6.38 6.20
CA ARG A 434 20.44 -7.68 6.91
C ARG A 434 19.07 -8.31 6.79
N ASN A 435 18.00 -7.51 6.80
CA ASN A 435 16.64 -8.03 6.74
C ASN A 435 16.34 -8.73 5.41
N GLU A 436 16.84 -8.21 4.30
CA GLU A 436 16.63 -8.79 2.96
C GLU A 436 17.30 -10.14 2.80
N VAL A 437 18.49 -10.30 3.41
CA VAL A 437 19.33 -11.50 3.27
C VAL A 437 19.27 -12.44 4.47
N SER A 438 18.57 -12.09 5.54
CA SER A 438 18.48 -12.86 6.79
C SER A 438 17.93 -14.28 6.59
N LYS A 439 17.12 -14.50 5.55
CA LYS A 439 16.61 -15.82 5.19
C LYS A 439 17.74 -16.80 4.92
N TRP A 440 18.82 -16.35 4.24
CA TRP A 440 19.94 -17.20 3.87
C TRP A 440 20.76 -17.62 5.10
N SER A 441 20.98 -16.70 6.05
CA SER A 441 21.61 -17.03 7.33
C SER A 441 20.82 -18.07 8.12
N ARG A 442 19.48 -17.94 8.19
CA ARG A 442 18.64 -18.93 8.88
C ARG A 442 18.69 -20.29 8.21
N LEU A 443 18.64 -20.33 6.87
CA LEU A 443 18.75 -21.58 6.11
C LEU A 443 20.13 -22.24 6.30
N ALA A 444 21.21 -21.45 6.25
CA ALA A 444 22.56 -21.93 6.48
C ALA A 444 22.77 -22.44 7.92
N GLN A 445 22.22 -21.73 8.94
CA GLN A 445 22.26 -22.21 10.33
C GLN A 445 21.56 -23.56 10.51
N ALA A 446 20.40 -23.75 9.89
CA ALA A 446 19.68 -25.02 9.92
C ALA A 446 20.44 -26.18 9.23
N ARG A 447 21.48 -25.92 8.47
CA ARG A 447 22.35 -26.91 7.86
C ARG A 447 23.63 -27.21 8.67
N LEU A 448 23.94 -26.31 9.61
CA LEU A 448 25.08 -26.45 10.53
C LEU A 448 24.72 -27.21 11.81
N THR A 449 23.41 -27.22 12.17
CA THR A 449 22.86 -28.05 13.27
C THR A 449 22.53 -29.44 12.79
#